data_dc0e12a2c6c1324932d54d6f9eb3af52
#
_entry.id   dc0e12a2c6c1324932d54d6f9eb3af52
#
_cell.length_a   1.000
_cell.length_b   1.000
_cell.length_c   1.000
_cell.angle_alpha   90.00
_cell.angle_beta   90.00
_cell.angle_gamma   90.00
#
_symmetry.space_group_name_H-M   'P 1'
#
loop_
_entity.id
_entity.type
_entity.pdbx_description
1 polymer ?
#
loop_
_entity_poly.entity_id
_entity_poly.type
_entity_poly.pdbx_seq_one_letter_code
_entity_poly.pdbx_strand_id
1 'polypeptide(L)'
;MTLLFTGASGFLGSNIIQLLNGAYNIISVGLSPQDTYLVDIATDIPTFIDAFDVVFHAAGKAHSVPKTEAEKRLFFDVNLQGTKNLCTALERSGIPKAFIFISTVAVYGCDSGENITEEHPLNGTTPYALSKIKAEKYLQGWCAMHNVKLSILRPSLIAGPNPPGNLGAMIRGIRNGKYLSIAGGKARKSVLMVQDIANLLPMLIEKGGIYNVCDSYQPSFR
;
A
#
# COMPACT_ATOMS: atom_id res chain seq x y z
N MET A 1 8.30 12.06 16.47
CA MET A 1 7.65 10.73 16.40
C MET A 1 8.51 9.82 15.55
N THR A 2 8.76 8.58 16.00
CA THR A 2 9.50 7.58 15.25
C THR A 2 8.54 6.76 14.40
N LEU A 3 8.76 6.78 13.09
CA LEU A 3 7.92 6.13 12.08
C LEU A 3 8.67 4.91 11.50
N LEU A 4 8.15 3.71 11.74
CA LEU A 4 8.60 2.52 11.02
C LEU A 4 7.97 2.49 9.63
N PHE A 5 8.80 2.48 8.59
CA PHE A 5 8.34 2.51 7.20
C PHE A 5 8.77 1.22 6.49
N THR A 6 7.81 0.44 5.99
CA THR A 6 8.11 -0.71 5.15
C THR A 6 7.82 -0.39 3.68
N GLY A 7 8.65 -0.93 2.76
CA GLY A 7 8.51 -0.66 1.34
C GLY A 7 9.06 0.71 0.91
N ALA A 8 10.06 1.24 1.63
CA ALA A 8 10.70 2.53 1.35
C ALA A 8 11.27 2.64 -0.06
N SER A 9 11.85 1.56 -0.59
CA SER A 9 12.40 1.48 -1.95
C SER A 9 11.36 1.24 -3.06
N GLY A 10 10.10 0.95 -2.68
CA GLY A 10 8.99 0.78 -3.63
C GLY A 10 8.52 2.09 -4.26
N PHE A 11 7.60 2.00 -5.23
CA PHE A 11 7.06 3.18 -5.92
C PHE A 11 6.48 4.23 -4.96
N LEU A 12 5.64 3.81 -4.02
CA LEU A 12 5.05 4.73 -3.05
C LEU A 12 6.14 5.30 -2.13
N GLY A 13 6.94 4.44 -1.49
CA GLY A 13 7.96 4.85 -0.53
C GLY A 13 8.97 5.84 -1.12
N SER A 14 9.54 5.53 -2.30
CA SER A 14 10.52 6.39 -2.96
C SER A 14 10.00 7.79 -3.33
N ASN A 15 8.68 7.94 -3.51
CA ASN A 15 8.06 9.21 -3.84
C ASN A 15 7.65 10.03 -2.61
N ILE A 16 7.36 9.39 -1.46
CA ILE A 16 6.81 10.12 -0.30
C ILE A 16 7.79 10.24 0.88
N ILE A 17 8.78 9.38 0.98
CA ILE A 17 9.65 9.34 2.16
C ILE A 17 10.39 10.67 2.40
N GLN A 18 10.79 11.35 1.33
CA GLN A 18 11.42 12.65 1.42
C GLN A 18 10.47 13.76 1.90
N LEU A 19 9.17 13.63 1.62
CA LEU A 19 8.15 14.57 2.07
C LEU A 19 7.87 14.41 3.57
N LEU A 20 8.14 13.23 4.11
CA LEU A 20 7.95 12.90 5.53
C LEU A 20 9.19 13.22 6.37
N ASN A 21 10.37 13.35 5.74
CA ASN A 21 11.60 13.73 6.42
C ASN A 21 11.47 15.13 7.03
N GLY A 22 11.96 15.28 8.25
CA GLY A 22 11.85 16.54 9.01
C GLY A 22 10.62 16.58 9.93
N ALA A 23 9.50 15.90 9.56
CA ALA A 23 8.36 15.75 10.44
C ALA A 23 8.44 14.46 11.29
N TYR A 24 9.10 13.42 10.77
CA TYR A 24 9.21 12.11 11.40
C TYR A 24 10.68 11.63 11.39
N ASN A 25 11.08 10.93 12.46
CA ASN A 25 12.30 10.12 12.44
C ASN A 25 11.94 8.78 11.77
N ILE A 26 12.36 8.61 10.52
CA ILE A 26 11.96 7.45 9.70
C ILE A 26 12.98 6.34 9.82
N ILE A 27 12.53 5.17 10.23
CA ILE A 27 13.27 3.91 10.27
C ILE A 27 12.66 2.98 9.22
N SER A 28 13.44 2.55 8.24
CA SER A 28 12.95 1.70 7.16
C SER A 28 13.26 0.22 7.35
N VAL A 29 12.35 -0.63 6.85
CA VAL A 29 12.52 -2.08 6.76
C VAL A 29 12.23 -2.53 5.34
N GLY A 30 13.14 -3.27 4.75
CA GLY A 30 12.97 -3.78 3.39
C GLY A 30 14.18 -4.55 2.87
N LEU A 31 14.25 -4.65 1.54
CA LEU A 31 15.28 -5.41 0.83
C LEU A 31 16.35 -4.53 0.19
N SER A 32 16.25 -3.22 0.34
CA SER A 32 17.24 -2.29 -0.21
C SER A 32 18.43 -2.16 0.75
N PRO A 33 19.68 -2.10 0.25
CA PRO A 33 20.85 -1.80 1.08
C PRO A 33 20.76 -0.46 1.84
N GLN A 34 19.86 0.44 1.45
CA GLN A 34 19.58 1.71 2.12
C GLN A 34 18.58 1.60 3.25
N ASP A 35 17.89 0.45 3.40
CA ASP A 35 16.98 0.24 4.52
C ASP A 35 17.75 0.12 5.84
N THR A 36 17.19 0.70 6.90
CA THR A 36 17.77 0.63 8.25
C THR A 36 17.85 -0.82 8.73
N TYR A 37 16.76 -1.57 8.49
CA TYR A 37 16.70 -3.01 8.73
C TYR A 37 16.59 -3.74 7.38
N LEU A 38 17.66 -4.44 6.99
CA LEU A 38 17.68 -5.25 5.77
C LEU A 38 17.11 -6.64 6.07
N VAL A 39 15.79 -6.79 5.89
CA VAL A 39 15.06 -8.03 6.23
C VAL A 39 13.93 -8.27 5.22
N ASP A 40 13.83 -9.49 4.71
CA ASP A 40 12.64 -9.94 3.98
C ASP A 40 11.53 -10.34 4.96
N ILE A 41 10.61 -9.44 5.19
CA ILE A 41 9.47 -9.72 6.09
C ILE A 41 8.56 -10.85 5.60
N ALA A 42 8.62 -11.25 4.32
CA ALA A 42 7.84 -12.38 3.80
C ALA A 42 8.31 -13.72 4.39
N THR A 43 9.59 -13.83 4.72
CA THR A 43 10.23 -15.05 5.23
C THR A 43 10.65 -14.95 6.70
N ASP A 44 11.05 -13.74 7.14
CA ASP A 44 11.70 -13.54 8.42
C ASP A 44 10.93 -12.56 9.32
N ILE A 45 11.03 -12.77 10.62
CA ILE A 45 10.52 -11.84 11.63
C ILE A 45 11.64 -10.86 11.97
N PRO A 46 11.47 -9.55 11.70
CA PRO A 46 12.47 -8.55 12.06
C PRO A 46 12.77 -8.55 13.57
N THR A 47 14.01 -8.26 13.91
CA THR A 47 14.40 -8.00 15.31
C THR A 47 14.71 -6.51 15.43
N PHE A 48 13.79 -5.77 16.04
CA PHE A 48 13.95 -4.34 16.30
C PHE A 48 14.61 -4.08 17.65
N ILE A 49 15.47 -3.06 17.69
CA ILE A 49 16.14 -2.63 18.93
C ILE A 49 15.25 -1.63 19.66
N ASP A 50 14.55 -0.76 18.90
CA ASP A 50 13.72 0.31 19.44
C ASP A 50 12.23 0.06 19.20
N ALA A 51 11.40 0.73 19.99
CA ALA A 51 9.97 0.83 19.78
C ALA A 51 9.64 1.98 18.81
N PHE A 52 8.51 1.87 18.12
CA PHE A 52 8.05 2.86 17.15
C PHE A 52 6.72 3.47 17.58
N ASP A 53 6.56 4.79 17.35
CA ASP A 53 5.29 5.46 17.61
C ASP A 53 4.23 5.07 16.58
N VAL A 54 4.63 4.97 15.30
CA VAL A 54 3.75 4.77 14.16
C VAL A 54 4.38 3.78 13.19
N VAL A 55 3.53 2.95 12.56
CA VAL A 55 3.92 2.08 11.45
C VAL A 55 3.23 2.56 10.17
N PHE A 56 4.01 2.75 9.10
CA PHE A 56 3.53 2.94 7.74
C PHE A 56 3.90 1.73 6.90
N HIS A 57 2.93 0.84 6.68
CA HIS A 57 3.15 -0.44 6.01
C HIS A 57 2.75 -0.36 4.54
N ALA A 58 3.73 -0.04 3.68
CA ALA A 58 3.57 0.02 2.23
C ALA A 58 4.27 -1.14 1.49
N ALA A 59 5.03 -1.98 2.19
CA ALA A 59 5.58 -3.18 1.58
C ALA A 59 4.46 -4.08 1.06
N GLY A 60 4.62 -4.56 -0.17
CA GLY A 60 3.62 -5.42 -0.77
C GLY A 60 3.94 -5.80 -2.21
N LYS A 61 3.55 -7.01 -2.60
CA LYS A 61 3.60 -7.48 -3.98
C LYS A 61 2.35 -7.03 -4.72
N ALA A 62 2.54 -6.34 -5.84
CA ALA A 62 1.49 -5.84 -6.72
C ALA A 62 1.97 -5.88 -8.20
N HIS A 63 1.14 -5.41 -9.13
CA HIS A 63 1.49 -5.15 -10.54
C HIS A 63 2.05 -6.34 -11.34
N SER A 64 1.79 -7.58 -10.92
CA SER A 64 2.11 -8.77 -11.68
C SER A 64 0.88 -9.66 -11.86
N VAL A 65 0.78 -10.30 -13.02
CA VAL A 65 -0.26 -11.30 -13.30
C VAL A 65 0.39 -12.67 -13.08
N PRO A 66 0.01 -13.41 -12.03
CA PRO A 66 0.63 -14.68 -11.72
C PRO A 66 0.23 -15.75 -12.76
N LYS A 67 1.20 -16.53 -13.22
CA LYS A 67 1.02 -17.61 -14.20
C LYS A 67 1.08 -19.01 -13.55
N THR A 68 1.71 -19.12 -12.39
CA THR A 68 1.90 -20.38 -11.66
C THR A 68 1.33 -20.29 -10.25
N GLU A 69 1.07 -21.43 -9.62
CA GLU A 69 0.62 -21.46 -8.21
C GLU A 69 1.69 -20.86 -7.25
N ALA A 70 2.97 -21.07 -7.55
CA ALA A 70 4.05 -20.45 -6.78
C ALA A 70 3.99 -18.91 -6.84
N GLU A 71 3.75 -18.35 -8.03
CA GLU A 71 3.59 -16.90 -8.19
C GLU A 71 2.34 -16.36 -7.48
N LYS A 72 1.24 -17.13 -7.46
CA LYS A 72 0.03 -16.77 -6.69
C LYS A 72 0.34 -16.77 -5.19
N ARG A 73 1.06 -17.78 -4.70
CA ARG A 73 1.44 -17.91 -3.30
C ARG A 73 2.29 -16.71 -2.83
N LEU A 74 3.20 -16.20 -3.64
CA LEU A 74 4.03 -15.05 -3.31
C LEU A 74 3.23 -13.79 -2.91
N PHE A 75 1.99 -13.63 -3.40
CA PHE A 75 1.14 -12.54 -2.93
C PHE A 75 0.75 -12.70 -1.47
N PHE A 76 0.49 -13.91 -1.04
CA PHE A 76 0.13 -14.21 0.35
C PHE A 76 1.37 -14.18 1.26
N ASP A 77 2.50 -14.67 0.77
CA ASP A 77 3.75 -14.67 1.53
C ASP A 77 4.18 -13.23 1.83
N VAL A 78 4.15 -12.34 0.82
CA VAL A 78 4.54 -10.93 1.01
C VAL A 78 3.47 -10.13 1.72
N ASN A 79 2.19 -10.15 1.24
CA ASN A 79 1.17 -9.21 1.69
C ASN A 79 0.50 -9.64 3.00
N LEU A 80 0.39 -10.94 3.27
CA LEU A 80 -0.23 -11.44 4.50
C LEU A 80 0.80 -11.94 5.51
N GLN A 81 1.69 -12.88 5.10
CA GLN A 81 2.67 -13.42 6.05
C GLN A 81 3.66 -12.32 6.47
N GLY A 82 4.13 -11.49 5.53
CA GLY A 82 4.98 -10.34 5.84
C GLY A 82 4.34 -9.37 6.83
N THR A 83 3.03 -9.09 6.67
CA THR A 83 2.28 -8.28 7.65
C THR A 83 2.25 -8.95 9.03
N LYS A 84 2.03 -10.27 9.10
CA LYS A 84 2.04 -11.02 10.36
C LYS A 84 3.42 -11.00 11.03
N ASN A 85 4.48 -11.23 10.26
CA ASN A 85 5.85 -11.21 10.76
C ASN A 85 6.22 -9.83 11.32
N LEU A 86 5.78 -8.76 10.65
CA LEU A 86 5.95 -7.39 11.13
C LEU A 86 5.22 -7.18 12.47
N CYS A 87 3.96 -7.61 12.59
CA CYS A 87 3.21 -7.51 13.83
C CYS A 87 3.87 -8.29 14.99
N THR A 88 4.35 -9.52 14.71
CA THR A 88 5.10 -10.31 15.69
C THR A 88 6.39 -9.61 16.16
N ALA A 89 7.08 -8.93 15.24
CA ALA A 89 8.26 -8.13 15.60
C ALA A 89 7.89 -6.95 16.51
N LEU A 90 6.77 -6.27 16.23
CA LEU A 90 6.27 -5.16 17.04
C LEU A 90 5.82 -5.60 18.44
N GLU A 91 5.25 -6.80 18.58
CA GLU A 91 4.92 -7.37 19.90
C GLU A 91 6.16 -7.55 20.80
N ARG A 92 7.31 -7.81 20.18
CA ARG A 92 8.58 -8.01 20.91
C ARG A 92 9.30 -6.71 21.24
N SER A 93 9.21 -5.71 20.37
CA SER A 93 9.94 -4.45 20.52
C SER A 93 9.12 -3.31 21.14
N GLY A 94 7.81 -3.39 21.04
CA GLY A 94 6.88 -2.39 21.58
C GLY A 94 5.73 -2.10 20.61
N ILE A 95 4.52 -2.06 21.17
CA ILE A 95 3.29 -1.84 20.42
C ILE A 95 3.19 -0.36 19.97
N PRO A 96 3.00 -0.05 18.68
CA PRO A 96 2.86 1.31 18.19
C PRO A 96 1.51 1.93 18.59
N LYS A 97 1.43 3.25 18.57
CA LYS A 97 0.16 3.98 18.80
C LYS A 97 -0.78 3.92 17.61
N ALA A 98 -0.20 3.92 16.39
CA ALA A 98 -0.95 3.87 15.15
C ALA A 98 -0.29 2.98 14.09
N PHE A 99 -1.12 2.36 13.27
CA PHE A 99 -0.71 1.50 12.15
C PHE A 99 -1.44 1.95 10.88
N ILE A 100 -0.71 2.41 9.88
CA ILE A 100 -1.23 2.80 8.57
C ILE A 100 -0.89 1.69 7.58
N PHE A 101 -1.92 1.09 6.98
CA PHE A 101 -1.79 0.00 6.01
C PHE A 101 -2.22 0.44 4.63
N ILE A 102 -1.34 0.26 3.65
CA ILE A 102 -1.65 0.52 2.24
C ILE A 102 -2.27 -0.73 1.63
N SER A 103 -3.60 -0.69 1.48
CA SER A 103 -4.41 -1.68 0.78
C SER A 103 -4.65 -1.26 -0.68
N THR A 104 -5.83 -1.49 -1.24
CA THR A 104 -6.17 -1.21 -2.64
C THR A 104 -7.67 -1.25 -2.86
N VAL A 105 -8.20 -0.48 -3.82
CA VAL A 105 -9.61 -0.64 -4.29
C VAL A 105 -9.87 -2.00 -4.97
N ALA A 106 -8.83 -2.73 -5.38
CA ALA A 106 -8.99 -4.07 -5.94
C ALA A 106 -9.65 -5.07 -4.99
N VAL A 107 -9.68 -4.79 -3.67
CA VAL A 107 -10.39 -5.61 -2.67
C VAL A 107 -11.89 -5.71 -2.95
N TYR A 108 -12.49 -4.75 -3.62
CA TYR A 108 -13.91 -4.77 -3.98
C TYR A 108 -14.25 -5.75 -5.09
N GLY A 109 -13.28 -6.08 -5.96
CA GLY A 109 -13.50 -7.00 -7.09
C GLY A 109 -14.35 -6.40 -8.21
N CYS A 110 -14.49 -5.08 -8.28
CA CYS A 110 -15.27 -4.39 -9.30
C CYS A 110 -14.38 -3.95 -10.46
N ASP A 111 -14.73 -4.34 -11.69
CA ASP A 111 -14.06 -3.85 -12.91
C ASP A 111 -14.50 -2.42 -13.25
N SER A 112 -15.72 -2.06 -12.85
CA SER A 112 -16.32 -0.73 -12.99
C SER A 112 -17.27 -0.47 -11.83
N GLY A 113 -17.53 0.81 -11.52
CA GLY A 113 -18.48 1.23 -10.50
C GLY A 113 -18.40 2.73 -10.27
N GLU A 114 -19.47 3.28 -9.70
CA GLU A 114 -19.56 4.66 -9.30
C GLU A 114 -19.92 4.74 -7.81
N ASN A 115 -19.33 5.69 -7.10
CA ASN A 115 -19.61 5.94 -5.68
C ASN A 115 -19.45 4.72 -4.77
N ILE A 116 -18.43 3.87 -5.04
CA ILE A 116 -18.12 2.73 -4.20
C ILE A 116 -17.62 3.23 -2.85
N THR A 117 -18.36 2.94 -1.79
CA THR A 117 -18.01 3.31 -0.41
C THR A 117 -17.12 2.26 0.26
N GLU A 118 -16.57 2.59 1.41
CA GLU A 118 -15.73 1.69 2.21
C GLU A 118 -16.50 0.47 2.76
N GLU A 119 -17.84 0.58 2.85
CA GLU A 119 -18.74 -0.48 3.29
C GLU A 119 -19.10 -1.48 2.18
N HIS A 120 -18.69 -1.20 0.93
CA HIS A 120 -18.95 -2.10 -0.18
C HIS A 120 -18.33 -3.48 0.07
N PRO A 121 -19.02 -4.60 -0.26
CA PRO A 121 -18.51 -5.94 -0.04
C PRO A 121 -17.14 -6.19 -0.68
N LEU A 122 -16.26 -6.88 0.04
CA LEU A 122 -14.92 -7.22 -0.42
C LEU A 122 -14.94 -8.51 -1.25
N ASN A 123 -15.26 -8.39 -2.53
CA ASN A 123 -15.47 -9.50 -3.47
C ASN A 123 -14.25 -9.75 -4.40
N GLY A 124 -13.09 -9.16 -4.09
CA GLY A 124 -11.88 -9.37 -4.88
C GLY A 124 -11.45 -10.83 -4.92
N THR A 125 -11.26 -11.38 -6.13
CA THR A 125 -10.95 -12.79 -6.36
C THR A 125 -9.50 -13.04 -6.81
N THR A 126 -8.80 -11.98 -7.25
CA THR A 126 -7.40 -12.14 -7.67
C THR A 126 -6.51 -12.46 -6.47
N PRO A 127 -5.38 -13.19 -6.65
CA PRO A 127 -4.44 -13.46 -5.56
C PRO A 127 -3.97 -12.19 -4.83
N TYR A 128 -3.78 -11.10 -5.57
CA TYR A 128 -3.47 -9.79 -5.01
C TYR A 128 -4.60 -9.28 -4.09
N ALA A 129 -5.82 -9.18 -4.61
CA ALA A 129 -6.97 -8.72 -3.84
C ALA A 129 -7.21 -9.57 -2.59
N LEU A 130 -7.24 -10.90 -2.75
CA LEU A 130 -7.42 -11.84 -1.65
C LEU A 130 -6.35 -11.71 -0.57
N SER A 131 -5.08 -11.53 -0.96
CA SER A 131 -3.99 -11.33 0.00
C SER A 131 -4.16 -10.04 0.80
N LYS A 132 -4.60 -8.94 0.15
CA LYS A 132 -4.88 -7.66 0.82
C LYS A 132 -6.10 -7.74 1.73
N ILE A 133 -7.19 -8.36 1.29
CA ILE A 133 -8.40 -8.59 2.13
C ILE A 133 -8.02 -9.36 3.41
N LYS A 134 -7.22 -10.43 3.29
CA LYS A 134 -6.78 -11.21 4.44
C LYS A 134 -5.86 -10.41 5.36
N ALA A 135 -4.99 -9.56 4.82
CA ALA A 135 -4.13 -8.69 5.61
C ALA A 135 -4.94 -7.60 6.34
N GLU A 136 -5.93 -6.96 5.68
CA GLU A 136 -6.85 -6.03 6.34
C GLU A 136 -7.56 -6.67 7.53
N LYS A 137 -8.15 -7.86 7.32
CA LYS A 137 -8.86 -8.59 8.38
C LYS A 137 -7.93 -8.97 9.53
N TYR A 138 -6.71 -9.40 9.24
CA TYR A 138 -5.72 -9.72 10.26
C TYR A 138 -5.36 -8.47 11.09
N LEU A 139 -5.05 -7.34 10.42
CA LEU A 139 -4.70 -6.10 11.09
C LEU A 139 -5.85 -5.52 11.92
N GLN A 140 -7.10 -5.63 11.47
CA GLN A 140 -8.26 -5.23 12.27
C GLN A 140 -8.31 -5.98 13.60
N GLY A 141 -8.11 -7.30 13.58
CA GLY A 141 -8.06 -8.12 14.80
C GLY A 141 -6.85 -7.81 15.67
N TRP A 142 -5.67 -7.72 15.07
CA TRP A 142 -4.43 -7.44 15.80
C TRP A 142 -4.44 -6.05 16.45
N CYS A 143 -4.82 -5.02 15.71
CA CYS A 143 -4.88 -3.66 16.23
C CYS A 143 -5.95 -3.49 17.32
N ALA A 144 -7.10 -4.16 17.18
CA ALA A 144 -8.13 -4.17 18.23
C ALA A 144 -7.63 -4.83 19.52
N MET A 145 -6.91 -5.96 19.41
CA MET A 145 -6.34 -6.68 20.54
C MET A 145 -5.31 -5.83 21.31
N HIS A 146 -4.49 -5.07 20.60
CA HIS A 146 -3.40 -4.29 21.16
C HIS A 146 -3.74 -2.81 21.39
N ASN A 147 -5.00 -2.39 21.16
CA ASN A 147 -5.45 -1.00 21.25
C ASN A 147 -4.62 -0.04 20.37
N VAL A 148 -4.27 -0.51 19.16
CA VAL A 148 -3.55 0.27 18.13
C VAL A 148 -4.55 0.95 17.22
N LYS A 149 -4.37 2.22 16.94
CA LYS A 149 -5.20 2.97 15.99
C LYS A 149 -4.86 2.55 14.57
N LEU A 150 -5.78 1.85 13.89
CA LEU A 150 -5.58 1.34 12.54
C LEU A 150 -6.17 2.29 11.50
N SER A 151 -5.37 2.66 10.50
CA SER A 151 -5.82 3.31 9.27
C SER A 151 -5.56 2.39 8.07
N ILE A 152 -6.60 2.01 7.34
CA ILE A 152 -6.50 1.24 6.10
C ILE A 152 -6.79 2.17 4.93
N LEU A 153 -5.83 2.37 4.05
CA LEU A 153 -6.04 3.11 2.81
C LEU A 153 -6.28 2.14 1.67
N ARG A 154 -7.36 2.34 0.94
CA ARG A 154 -7.69 1.67 -0.32
C ARG A 154 -7.51 2.66 -1.47
N PRO A 155 -6.26 2.91 -1.90
CA PRO A 155 -6.00 3.83 -2.98
C PRO A 155 -6.54 3.30 -4.31
N SER A 156 -7.00 4.23 -5.14
CA SER A 156 -7.24 4.04 -6.56
C SER A 156 -5.93 3.93 -7.34
N LEU A 157 -5.90 4.24 -8.64
CA LEU A 157 -4.67 4.25 -9.42
C LEU A 157 -3.73 5.36 -8.91
N ILE A 158 -2.62 4.98 -8.30
CA ILE A 158 -1.63 5.94 -7.80
C ILE A 158 -0.78 6.45 -8.97
N ALA A 159 -0.76 7.76 -9.17
CA ALA A 159 0.06 8.47 -10.14
C ALA A 159 1.19 9.24 -9.44
N GLY A 160 2.33 9.33 -10.12
CA GLY A 160 3.52 10.02 -9.60
C GLY A 160 4.72 9.80 -10.50
N PRO A 161 5.91 10.28 -10.14
CA PRO A 161 7.14 10.02 -10.88
C PRO A 161 7.45 8.53 -11.01
N ASN A 162 7.78 8.08 -12.24
CA ASN A 162 8.14 6.70 -12.56
C ASN A 162 7.09 5.63 -12.13
N PRO A 163 5.82 5.76 -12.50
CA PRO A 163 4.78 4.83 -12.05
C PRO A 163 5.01 3.44 -12.63
N PRO A 164 4.80 2.37 -11.85
CA PRO A 164 4.91 0.99 -12.32
C PRO A 164 3.68 0.56 -13.14
N GLY A 165 3.72 -0.67 -13.64
CA GLY A 165 2.58 -1.34 -14.27
C GLY A 165 2.05 -0.64 -15.51
N ASN A 166 0.73 -0.71 -15.69
CA ASN A 166 0.06 -0.22 -16.90
C ASN A 166 0.18 1.29 -17.10
N LEU A 167 0.17 2.09 -16.02
CA LEU A 167 0.32 3.53 -16.12
C LEU A 167 1.70 3.90 -16.68
N GLY A 168 2.75 3.28 -16.16
CA GLY A 168 4.11 3.49 -16.67
C GLY A 168 4.29 3.01 -18.12
N ALA A 169 3.68 1.87 -18.46
CA ALA A 169 3.69 1.37 -19.85
C ALA A 169 2.97 2.35 -20.80
N MET A 170 1.82 2.86 -20.40
CA MET A 170 1.06 3.86 -21.15
C MET A 170 1.88 5.14 -21.37
N ILE A 171 2.48 5.69 -20.31
CA ILE A 171 3.31 6.91 -20.42
C ILE A 171 4.49 6.69 -21.37
N ARG A 172 5.19 5.56 -21.27
CA ARG A 172 6.26 5.22 -22.21
C ARG A 172 5.75 5.06 -23.64
N GLY A 173 4.58 4.43 -23.84
CA GLY A 173 3.94 4.30 -25.12
C GLY A 173 3.62 5.65 -25.78
N ILE A 174 3.08 6.59 -25.00
CA ILE A 174 2.77 7.95 -25.46
C ILE A 174 4.07 8.69 -25.85
N ARG A 175 5.08 8.68 -24.96
CA ARG A 175 6.38 9.35 -25.23
C ARG A 175 7.08 8.82 -26.47
N ASN A 176 6.90 7.55 -26.77
CA ASN A 176 7.52 6.89 -27.93
C ASN A 176 6.64 6.92 -29.20
N GLY A 177 5.48 7.60 -29.17
CA GLY A 177 4.55 7.64 -30.31
C GLY A 177 3.90 6.29 -30.65
N LYS A 178 3.91 5.35 -29.71
CA LYS A 178 3.40 3.96 -29.89
C LYS A 178 2.12 3.68 -29.10
N TYR A 179 1.48 4.70 -28.54
CA TYR A 179 0.22 4.54 -27.82
C TYR A 179 -0.97 4.51 -28.77
N LEU A 180 -1.75 3.43 -28.70
CA LEU A 180 -3.01 3.31 -29.41
C LEU A 180 -4.16 3.58 -28.45
N SER A 181 -4.99 4.61 -28.77
CA SER A 181 -6.19 4.89 -28.00
C SER A 181 -7.22 3.77 -28.19
N ILE A 182 -7.64 3.15 -27.10
CA ILE A 182 -8.68 2.11 -27.10
C ILE A 182 -10.04 2.76 -26.88
N ALA A 183 -11.04 2.41 -27.71
CA ALA A 183 -12.42 2.88 -27.60
C ALA A 183 -12.55 4.42 -27.51
N GLY A 184 -11.66 5.15 -28.19
CA GLY A 184 -11.64 6.63 -28.20
C GLY A 184 -11.28 7.26 -26.85
N GLY A 185 -10.66 6.48 -25.94
CA GLY A 185 -10.19 6.98 -24.66
C GLY A 185 -11.29 7.41 -23.67
N LYS A 186 -12.53 6.95 -23.86
CA LYS A 186 -13.69 7.38 -23.04
C LYS A 186 -13.70 6.83 -21.61
N ALA A 187 -12.97 5.75 -21.34
CA ALA A 187 -12.89 5.19 -20.01
C ALA A 187 -12.34 6.21 -19.01
N ARG A 188 -12.95 6.29 -17.83
CA ARG A 188 -12.51 7.13 -16.71
C ARG A 188 -11.88 6.26 -15.63
N LYS A 189 -10.92 6.80 -14.90
CA LYS A 189 -10.31 6.15 -13.76
C LYS A 189 -10.20 7.14 -12.61
N SER A 190 -10.53 6.69 -11.41
CA SER A 190 -10.11 7.39 -10.21
C SER A 190 -8.59 7.31 -10.09
N VAL A 191 -7.97 8.44 -9.87
CA VAL A 191 -6.51 8.59 -9.73
C VAL A 191 -6.24 9.24 -8.39
N LEU A 192 -5.08 8.97 -7.83
CA LEU A 192 -4.57 9.58 -6.62
C LEU A 192 -3.13 10.02 -6.87
N MET A 193 -2.80 11.26 -6.58
CA MET A 193 -1.41 11.70 -6.63
C MET A 193 -0.64 11.14 -5.43
N VAL A 194 0.53 10.57 -5.70
CA VAL A 194 1.31 9.86 -4.69
C VAL A 194 1.68 10.73 -3.48
N GLN A 195 1.95 12.01 -3.69
CA GLN A 195 2.27 12.96 -2.62
C GLN A 195 1.10 13.22 -1.66
N ASP A 196 -0.15 13.05 -2.10
CA ASP A 196 -1.30 13.31 -1.24
C ASP A 196 -1.41 12.27 -0.12
N ILE A 197 -0.85 11.08 -0.32
CA ILE A 197 -0.74 10.08 0.75
C ILE A 197 0.12 10.59 1.92
N ALA A 198 1.22 11.30 1.63
CA ALA A 198 2.04 11.91 2.67
C ALA A 198 1.29 12.99 3.45
N ASN A 199 0.49 13.81 2.75
CA ASN A 199 -0.31 14.87 3.35
C ASN A 199 -1.41 14.34 4.28
N LEU A 200 -1.91 13.13 4.01
CA LEU A 200 -2.93 12.48 4.86
C LEU A 200 -2.38 11.92 6.17
N LEU A 201 -1.05 11.69 6.27
CA LEU A 201 -0.46 10.94 7.38
C LEU A 201 -0.82 11.48 8.79
N PRO A 202 -0.80 12.80 9.07
CA PRO A 202 -1.17 13.32 10.39
C PRO A 202 -2.61 12.95 10.78
N MET A 203 -3.56 13.09 9.85
CA MET A 203 -4.96 12.73 10.06
C MET A 203 -5.14 11.23 10.29
N LEU A 204 -4.43 10.39 9.53
CA LEU A 204 -4.50 8.93 9.65
C LEU A 204 -3.96 8.44 10.99
N ILE A 205 -2.89 9.04 11.50
CA ILE A 205 -2.35 8.74 12.84
C ILE A 205 -3.35 9.10 13.94
N GLU A 206 -4.05 10.22 13.77
CA GLU A 206 -4.97 10.73 14.79
C GLU A 206 -6.31 10.00 14.78
N LYS A 207 -6.91 9.78 13.62
CA LYS A 207 -8.30 9.32 13.50
C LYS A 207 -8.45 7.80 13.41
N GLY A 208 -7.56 7.11 12.70
CA GLY A 208 -7.81 5.73 12.29
C GLY A 208 -8.97 5.64 11.28
N GLY A 209 -9.34 4.41 10.88
CA GLY A 209 -10.48 4.16 9.99
C GLY A 209 -10.08 3.53 8.66
N ILE A 210 -11.07 3.27 7.80
CA ILE A 210 -10.89 2.75 6.44
C ILE A 210 -11.25 3.86 5.46
N TYR A 211 -10.43 4.05 4.43
CA TYR A 211 -10.59 5.16 3.49
C TYR A 211 -10.35 4.71 2.06
N ASN A 212 -11.32 4.95 1.19
CA ASN A 212 -11.09 5.00 -0.25
C ASN A 212 -10.38 6.30 -0.60
N VAL A 213 -9.23 6.21 -1.25
CA VAL A 213 -8.41 7.41 -1.51
C VAL A 213 -8.26 7.63 -3.00
N CYS A 214 -8.76 8.76 -3.47
CA CYS A 214 -8.65 9.22 -4.85
C CYS A 214 -8.81 10.75 -4.91
N ASP A 215 -8.39 11.35 -6.01
CA ASP A 215 -8.68 12.75 -6.30
C ASP A 215 -10.17 12.96 -6.60
N SER A 216 -10.63 14.19 -6.44
CA SER A 216 -12.01 14.57 -6.78
C SER A 216 -12.29 14.51 -8.27
N TYR A 217 -11.27 14.63 -9.11
CA TYR A 217 -11.38 14.56 -10.57
C TYR A 217 -10.99 13.18 -11.11
N GLN A 218 -11.86 12.59 -11.92
CA GLN A 218 -11.61 11.30 -12.59
C GLN A 218 -11.31 11.56 -14.08
N PRO A 219 -10.04 11.62 -14.48
CA PRO A 219 -9.65 11.85 -15.87
C PRO A 219 -10.09 10.71 -16.79
N SER A 220 -10.38 11.05 -18.06
CA SER A 220 -10.50 10.07 -19.15
C SER A 220 -9.12 9.81 -19.76
N PHE A 221 -9.02 8.72 -20.54
CA PHE A 221 -7.81 8.39 -21.31
C PHE A 221 -7.75 9.08 -22.70
N ARG A 222 -8.47 10.20 -22.88
CA ARG A 222 -8.41 11.02 -24.09
C ARG A 222 -7.16 11.88 -24.12
#